data_a930988bad0514de84b622e273c4ce2a
#
_entry.id   a930988bad0514de84b622e273c4ce2a
#
_cell.length_a   1.000
_cell.length_b   1.000
_cell.length_c   1.000
_cell.angle_alpha   90.00
_cell.angle_beta   90.00
_cell.angle_gamma   90.00
#
_symmetry.space_group_name_H-M   'P 1'
#
loop_
_entity.id
_entity.type
_entity.pdbx_description
1 polymer ?
#
loop_
_entity_poly.entity_id
_entity_poly.type
_entity_poly.pdbx_seq_one_letter_code
_entity_poly.pdbx_strand_id
1 'polypeptide(L)'
;LPKGTKLLLVGDVDQLPSVGAGNVFREMILCEKIPVTILETVFRQAETSSIALNAHKINQGEIKLLYDDDFVLIQLDKEQQVIEKMKQCYLEEVKKYGIEGVQILTPFKSRSNISSKVLNEVLQDFINPKKPGVSEINVGFRKFRLGDKVMQIQNKEYISNGEMGFITGIQPV
;
A
#
# COMPACT_ATOMS: atom_id res chain seq x y z
N LEU A 1 7.12 32.05 8.45
CA LEU A 1 7.93 31.50 9.55
C LEU A 1 8.57 32.65 10.32
N PRO A 2 8.76 32.57 11.67
CA PRO A 2 9.46 33.56 12.43
C PRO A 2 10.90 33.74 11.93
N LYS A 3 11.45 34.98 12.10
CA LYS A 3 12.83 35.27 11.72
C LYS A 3 13.80 34.34 12.47
N GLY A 4 14.71 33.70 11.76
CA GLY A 4 15.68 32.76 12.34
C GLY A 4 15.24 31.29 12.37
N THR A 5 14.02 30.97 11.91
CA THR A 5 13.57 29.56 11.76
C THR A 5 14.41 28.85 10.73
N LYS A 6 14.93 27.68 11.09
CA LYS A 6 15.57 26.75 10.14
C LYS A 6 14.51 25.75 9.68
N LEU A 7 14.45 25.50 8.39
CA LEU A 7 13.55 24.50 7.78
C LEU A 7 14.39 23.36 7.20
N LEU A 8 14.13 22.16 7.66
CA LEU A 8 14.65 20.92 7.08
C LEU A 8 13.52 20.17 6.42
N LEU A 9 13.65 19.91 5.12
CA LEU A 9 12.71 19.11 4.35
C LEU A 9 13.32 17.73 4.13
N VAL A 10 12.56 16.69 4.42
CA VAL A 10 12.93 15.28 4.20
C VAL A 10 11.84 14.63 3.37
N GLY A 11 12.23 13.93 2.32
CA GLY A 11 11.26 13.26 1.44
C GLY A 11 11.96 12.40 0.39
N ASP A 12 11.16 11.82 -0.48
CA ASP A 12 11.60 10.96 -1.57
C ASP A 12 10.96 11.45 -2.87
N VAL A 13 11.79 11.89 -3.83
CA VAL A 13 11.33 12.44 -5.13
C VAL A 13 10.82 11.38 -6.09
N ASP A 14 11.13 10.12 -5.84
CA ASP A 14 10.73 8.99 -6.67
C ASP A 14 9.40 8.37 -6.21
N GLN A 15 8.91 8.78 -5.02
CA GLN A 15 7.57 8.45 -4.56
C GLN A 15 6.51 9.36 -5.18
N LEU A 16 5.23 8.94 -5.07
CA LEU A 16 4.11 9.73 -5.54
C LEU A 16 4.14 11.15 -4.93
N PRO A 17 4.00 12.20 -5.75
CA PRO A 17 3.99 13.56 -5.25
C PRO A 17 2.73 13.84 -4.42
N SER A 18 2.76 14.95 -3.67
CA SER A 18 1.59 15.46 -2.96
C SER A 18 0.41 15.70 -3.91
N VAL A 19 -0.81 15.48 -3.43
CA VAL A 19 -2.03 15.77 -4.20
C VAL A 19 -2.19 17.27 -4.36
N GLY A 20 -2.14 17.77 -5.60
CA GLY A 20 -2.25 19.19 -5.92
C GLY A 20 -1.43 19.56 -7.15
N ALA A 21 -1.41 20.85 -7.47
CA ALA A 21 -0.65 21.37 -8.59
C ALA A 21 0.85 21.48 -8.25
N GLY A 22 1.70 20.97 -9.14
CA GLY A 22 3.15 21.03 -9.04
C GLY A 22 3.78 19.92 -8.17
N ASN A 23 5.09 19.77 -8.31
CA ASN A 23 5.92 18.86 -7.50
C ASN A 23 6.91 19.69 -6.70
N VAL A 24 6.43 20.34 -5.65
CA VAL A 24 7.18 21.35 -4.88
C VAL A 24 8.50 20.82 -4.36
N PHE A 25 8.55 19.59 -3.84
CA PHE A 25 9.76 19.01 -3.28
C PHE A 25 10.84 18.79 -4.37
N ARG A 26 10.44 18.25 -5.51
CA ARG A 26 11.32 18.05 -6.66
C ARG A 26 11.81 19.39 -7.23
N GLU A 27 10.91 20.35 -7.37
CA GLU A 27 11.26 21.70 -7.86
C GLU A 27 12.24 22.42 -6.93
N MET A 28 12.11 22.25 -5.62
CA MET A 28 13.08 22.80 -4.66
C MET A 28 14.48 22.17 -4.82
N ILE A 29 14.57 20.87 -5.10
CA ILE A 29 15.85 20.19 -5.36
C ILE A 29 16.45 20.69 -6.66
N LEU A 30 15.67 20.77 -7.73
CA LEU A 30 16.12 21.16 -9.06
C LEU A 30 16.49 22.66 -9.17
N CYS A 31 16.02 23.52 -8.28
CA CYS A 31 16.31 24.95 -8.36
C CYS A 31 17.77 25.31 -8.02
N GLU A 32 18.54 24.38 -7.46
CA GLU A 32 19.97 24.53 -7.09
C GLU A 32 20.31 25.73 -6.16
N LYS A 33 19.27 26.34 -5.57
CA LYS A 33 19.43 27.49 -4.65
C LYS A 33 19.36 27.10 -3.17
N ILE A 34 19.05 25.85 -2.89
CA ILE A 34 18.89 25.31 -1.55
C ILE A 34 19.92 24.19 -1.38
N PRO A 35 20.65 24.13 -0.25
CA PRO A 35 21.52 22.99 0.03
C PRO A 35 20.74 21.68 0.04
N VAL A 36 21.19 20.68 -0.71
CA VAL A 36 20.56 19.38 -0.86
C VAL A 36 21.55 18.28 -0.51
N THR A 37 21.10 17.28 0.22
CA THR A 37 21.82 16.02 0.44
C THR A 37 20.95 14.89 -0.10
N ILE A 38 21.47 14.12 -1.06
CA ILE A 38 20.81 12.97 -1.66
C ILE A 38 21.42 11.71 -1.05
N LEU A 39 20.56 10.80 -0.55
CA LEU A 39 20.97 9.49 -0.07
C LEU A 39 20.73 8.48 -1.18
N GLU A 40 21.81 7.94 -1.73
CA GLU A 40 21.76 7.04 -2.91
C GLU A 40 21.80 5.54 -2.52
N THR A 41 22.29 5.21 -1.32
CA THR A 41 22.47 3.83 -0.91
C THR A 41 21.17 3.26 -0.32
N VAL A 42 20.70 2.16 -0.89
CA VAL A 42 19.50 1.43 -0.43
C VAL A 42 19.93 0.32 0.53
N PHE A 43 19.63 0.48 1.82
CA PHE A 43 19.96 -0.53 2.85
C PHE A 43 18.80 -1.50 3.15
N ARG A 44 17.58 -1.21 2.70
CA ARG A 44 16.38 -1.97 3.06
C ARG A 44 16.25 -3.31 2.35
N GLN A 45 16.89 -3.45 1.19
CA GLN A 45 16.86 -4.66 0.36
C GLN A 45 18.29 -5.02 -0.02
N ALA A 46 18.57 -6.32 -0.23
CA ALA A 46 19.87 -6.73 -0.75
C ALA A 46 20.14 -6.00 -2.09
N GLU A 47 21.34 -5.51 -2.31
CA GLU A 47 21.72 -4.79 -3.53
C GLU A 47 21.47 -5.60 -4.81
N THR A 48 21.40 -6.93 -4.68
CA THR A 48 21.13 -7.88 -5.78
C THR A 48 19.64 -8.24 -5.92
N SER A 49 18.75 -7.75 -5.05
CA SER A 49 17.31 -8.02 -5.14
C SER A 49 16.73 -7.46 -6.44
N SER A 50 15.99 -8.28 -7.18
CA SER A 50 15.29 -7.85 -8.39
C SER A 50 14.25 -6.74 -8.11
N ILE A 51 13.69 -6.67 -6.90
CA ILE A 51 12.81 -5.58 -6.47
C ILE A 51 13.57 -4.24 -6.51
N ALA A 52 14.77 -4.17 -5.92
CA ALA A 52 15.57 -2.96 -5.90
C ALA A 52 16.05 -2.56 -7.31
N LEU A 53 16.57 -3.52 -8.06
CA LEU A 53 17.04 -3.31 -9.43
C LEU A 53 15.89 -2.83 -10.34
N ASN A 54 14.72 -3.45 -10.26
CA ASN A 54 13.56 -3.06 -11.04
C ASN A 54 13.00 -1.70 -10.63
N ALA A 55 13.05 -1.34 -9.35
CA ALA A 55 12.65 0.00 -8.91
C ALA A 55 13.50 1.08 -9.58
N HIS A 56 14.83 0.90 -9.65
CA HIS A 56 15.72 1.81 -10.39
C HIS A 56 15.41 1.85 -11.88
N LYS A 57 15.21 0.70 -12.50
CA LYS A 57 14.86 0.60 -13.93
C LYS A 57 13.56 1.33 -14.24
N ILE A 58 12.51 1.11 -13.45
CA ILE A 58 11.21 1.77 -13.61
C ILE A 58 11.36 3.29 -13.47
N ASN A 59 12.14 3.76 -12.50
CA ASN A 59 12.38 5.18 -12.30
C ASN A 59 13.11 5.83 -13.48
N GLN A 60 14.00 5.09 -14.15
CA GLN A 60 14.69 5.52 -15.36
C GLN A 60 13.84 5.37 -16.64
N GLY A 61 12.62 4.84 -16.53
CA GLY A 61 11.73 4.61 -17.67
C GLY A 61 12.06 3.36 -18.47
N GLU A 62 12.87 2.46 -17.94
CA GLU A 62 13.15 1.18 -18.57
C GLU A 62 11.94 0.26 -18.50
N ILE A 63 11.64 -0.44 -19.61
CA ILE A 63 10.53 -1.39 -19.71
C ILE A 63 10.96 -2.85 -19.55
N LYS A 64 12.27 -3.13 -19.68
CA LYS A 64 12.81 -4.49 -19.51
C LYS A 64 13.14 -4.72 -18.04
N LEU A 65 12.24 -5.39 -17.34
CA LEU A 65 12.40 -5.74 -15.94
C LEU A 65 12.98 -7.14 -15.77
N LEU A 66 13.56 -7.39 -14.60
CA LEU A 66 14.04 -8.71 -14.18
C LEU A 66 12.91 -9.43 -13.47
N TYR A 67 12.73 -10.72 -13.76
CA TYR A 67 11.72 -11.56 -13.13
C TYR A 67 12.39 -12.79 -12.53
N ASP A 68 12.19 -13.00 -11.26
CA ASP A 68 12.66 -14.13 -10.48
C ASP A 68 11.76 -14.37 -9.26
N ASP A 69 12.24 -15.08 -8.25
CA ASP A 69 11.47 -15.41 -7.05
C ASP A 69 11.06 -14.18 -6.22
N ASP A 70 11.84 -13.08 -6.30
CA ASP A 70 11.58 -11.81 -5.60
C ASP A 70 10.55 -10.93 -6.34
N PHE A 71 10.55 -10.99 -7.67
CA PHE A 71 9.75 -10.09 -8.51
C PHE A 71 9.11 -10.84 -9.67
N VAL A 72 7.84 -11.18 -9.52
CA VAL A 72 7.09 -12.01 -10.48
C VAL A 72 6.08 -11.16 -11.23
N LEU A 73 6.01 -11.32 -12.56
CA LEU A 73 4.94 -10.77 -13.39
C LEU A 73 3.98 -11.88 -13.82
N ILE A 74 2.70 -11.71 -13.50
CA ILE A 74 1.63 -12.61 -13.94
C ILE A 74 0.70 -11.82 -14.86
N GLN A 75 0.74 -12.11 -16.15
CA GLN A 75 -0.10 -11.44 -17.13
C GLN A 75 -1.38 -12.23 -17.35
N LEU A 76 -2.52 -11.57 -17.22
CA LEU A 76 -3.85 -12.14 -17.35
C LEU A 76 -4.75 -11.19 -18.14
N ASP A 77 -5.60 -11.75 -19.03
CA ASP A 77 -6.41 -10.96 -19.96
C ASP A 77 -7.79 -10.58 -19.40
N LYS A 78 -8.28 -11.29 -18.37
CA LYS A 78 -9.63 -11.11 -17.84
C LYS A 78 -9.58 -10.72 -16.36
N GLU A 79 -10.36 -9.70 -15.98
CA GLU A 79 -10.45 -9.24 -14.58
C GLU A 79 -10.79 -10.38 -13.60
N GLN A 80 -11.66 -11.31 -13.99
CA GLN A 80 -12.02 -12.44 -13.16
C GLN A 80 -10.82 -13.36 -12.85
N GLN A 81 -9.96 -13.59 -13.84
CA GLN A 81 -8.73 -14.36 -13.64
C GLN A 81 -7.74 -13.62 -12.74
N VAL A 82 -7.68 -12.28 -12.85
CA VAL A 82 -6.86 -11.45 -11.95
C VAL A 82 -7.33 -11.59 -10.51
N ILE A 83 -8.64 -11.49 -10.24
CA ILE A 83 -9.22 -11.64 -8.90
C ILE A 83 -8.87 -13.01 -8.31
N GLU A 84 -9.11 -14.09 -9.05
CA GLU A 84 -8.83 -15.45 -8.58
C GLU A 84 -7.34 -15.67 -8.33
N LYS A 85 -6.47 -15.16 -9.21
CA LYS A 85 -5.03 -15.26 -9.02
C LYS A 85 -4.53 -14.45 -7.82
N MET A 86 -5.02 -13.21 -7.67
CA MET A 86 -4.70 -12.37 -6.51
C MET A 86 -5.13 -13.03 -5.21
N LYS A 87 -6.34 -13.61 -5.17
CA LYS A 87 -6.85 -14.36 -4.02
C LYS A 87 -5.96 -15.57 -3.71
N GLN A 88 -5.60 -16.37 -4.71
CA GLN A 88 -4.72 -17.52 -4.54
C GLN A 88 -3.37 -17.08 -3.96
N CYS A 89 -2.69 -16.14 -4.60
CA CYS A 89 -1.39 -15.63 -4.14
C CYS A 89 -1.49 -15.06 -2.72
N TYR A 90 -2.54 -14.26 -2.44
CA TYR A 90 -2.72 -13.68 -1.12
C TYR A 90 -2.88 -14.76 -0.02
N LEU A 91 -3.67 -15.80 -0.28
CA LEU A 91 -3.86 -16.89 0.67
C LEU A 91 -2.59 -17.72 0.90
N GLU A 92 -1.80 -17.96 -0.17
CA GLU A 92 -0.52 -18.65 -0.08
C GLU A 92 0.49 -17.85 0.76
N GLU A 93 0.62 -16.56 0.47
CA GLU A 93 1.55 -15.68 1.18
C GLU A 93 1.12 -15.41 2.63
N VAL A 94 -0.19 -15.28 2.90
CA VAL A 94 -0.70 -15.15 4.27
C VAL A 94 -0.42 -16.39 5.11
N LYS A 95 -0.47 -17.60 4.54
CA LYS A 95 -0.07 -18.83 5.24
C LYS A 95 1.41 -18.82 5.61
N LYS A 96 2.25 -18.20 4.80
CA LYS A 96 3.71 -18.18 4.95
C LYS A 96 4.18 -17.05 5.88
N TYR A 97 3.61 -15.87 5.75
CA TYR A 97 4.07 -14.64 6.42
C TYR A 97 3.07 -14.04 7.42
N GLY A 98 1.90 -14.64 7.55
CA GLY A 98 0.80 -14.06 8.34
C GLY A 98 0.10 -12.91 7.63
N ILE A 99 -1.09 -12.57 8.11
CA ILE A 99 -1.92 -11.50 7.50
C ILE A 99 -1.27 -10.11 7.61
N GLU A 100 -0.42 -9.88 8.61
CA GLU A 100 0.30 -8.62 8.79
C GLU A 100 1.42 -8.45 7.76
N GLY A 101 2.04 -9.55 7.34
CA GLY A 101 3.17 -9.55 6.41
C GLY A 101 2.79 -9.40 4.94
N VAL A 102 1.49 -9.40 4.60
CA VAL A 102 1.03 -9.38 3.20
C VAL A 102 0.10 -8.22 2.93
N GLN A 103 0.32 -7.53 1.80
CA GLN A 103 -0.51 -6.41 1.36
C GLN A 103 -0.79 -6.49 -0.14
N ILE A 104 -2.04 -6.26 -0.55
CA ILE A 104 -2.43 -6.06 -1.95
C ILE A 104 -2.51 -4.57 -2.23
N LEU A 105 -1.91 -4.14 -3.35
CA LEU A 105 -2.03 -2.80 -3.88
C LEU A 105 -2.81 -2.83 -5.19
N THR A 106 -3.72 -1.89 -5.37
CA THR A 106 -4.50 -1.70 -6.59
C THR A 106 -4.65 -0.22 -6.89
N PRO A 107 -4.61 0.20 -8.18
CA PRO A 107 -4.75 1.60 -8.55
C PRO A 107 -6.18 2.12 -8.38
N PHE A 108 -7.18 1.24 -8.21
CA PHE A 108 -8.59 1.61 -8.17
C PHE A 108 -9.18 1.45 -6.76
N LYS A 109 -9.86 2.51 -6.28
CA LYS A 109 -10.57 2.45 -5.00
C LYS A 109 -11.94 1.77 -5.12
N SER A 110 -12.73 2.07 -6.19
CA SER A 110 -14.11 1.58 -6.33
C SER A 110 -14.62 1.46 -7.77
N ARG A 111 -13.85 1.88 -8.78
CA ARG A 111 -14.35 1.99 -10.17
C ARG A 111 -14.05 0.76 -11.05
N SER A 112 -13.60 -0.34 -10.47
CA SER A 112 -13.24 -1.55 -11.20
C SER A 112 -13.54 -2.77 -10.35
N ASN A 113 -13.74 -3.93 -10.97
CA ASN A 113 -13.89 -5.21 -10.29
C ASN A 113 -12.62 -5.64 -9.54
N ILE A 114 -11.47 -5.09 -9.92
CA ILE A 114 -10.18 -5.26 -9.21
C ILE A 114 -9.88 -4.09 -8.26
N SER A 115 -10.90 -3.33 -7.87
CA SER A 115 -10.74 -2.23 -6.91
C SER A 115 -10.53 -2.75 -5.48
N SER A 116 -9.92 -1.91 -4.64
CA SER A 116 -9.69 -2.26 -3.23
C SER A 116 -11.00 -2.57 -2.49
N LYS A 117 -12.12 -1.94 -2.87
CA LYS A 117 -13.43 -2.25 -2.31
C LYS A 117 -13.84 -3.69 -2.60
N VAL A 118 -13.85 -4.10 -3.86
CA VAL A 118 -14.26 -5.44 -4.28
C VAL A 118 -13.31 -6.51 -3.75
N LEU A 119 -11.99 -6.26 -3.82
CA LEU A 119 -10.99 -7.20 -3.31
C LEU A 119 -11.12 -7.41 -1.80
N ASN A 120 -11.40 -6.36 -1.01
CA ASN A 120 -11.62 -6.49 0.42
C ASN A 120 -12.87 -7.31 0.74
N GLU A 121 -13.98 -7.12 0.00
CA GLU A 121 -15.21 -7.90 0.18
C GLU A 121 -14.96 -9.38 -0.13
N VAL A 122 -14.29 -9.68 -1.25
CA VAL A 122 -13.94 -11.06 -1.64
C VAL A 122 -13.01 -11.71 -0.64
N LEU A 123 -11.95 -11.04 -0.22
CA LEU A 123 -10.93 -11.59 0.67
C LEU A 123 -11.42 -11.75 2.10
N GLN A 124 -12.30 -10.87 2.59
CA GLN A 124 -12.86 -10.97 3.94
C GLN A 124 -13.53 -12.32 4.17
N ASP A 125 -14.34 -12.79 3.21
CA ASP A 125 -15.05 -14.06 3.35
C ASP A 125 -14.13 -15.28 3.36
N PHE A 126 -12.91 -15.17 2.84
CA PHE A 126 -11.90 -16.24 2.87
C PHE A 126 -11.01 -16.20 4.11
N ILE A 127 -10.58 -14.99 4.50
CA ILE A 127 -9.65 -14.80 5.61
C ILE A 127 -10.39 -14.86 6.96
N ASN A 128 -11.53 -14.19 7.03
CA ASN A 128 -12.35 -14.09 8.22
C ASN A 128 -13.82 -14.40 7.88
N PRO A 129 -14.15 -15.69 7.58
CA PRO A 129 -15.49 -16.09 7.22
C PRO A 129 -16.47 -15.81 8.35
N LYS A 130 -17.72 -15.49 7.99
CA LYS A 130 -18.79 -15.30 8.96
C LYS A 130 -19.00 -16.58 9.76
N LYS A 131 -18.89 -16.48 11.08
CA LYS A 131 -19.14 -17.59 12.02
C LYS A 131 -20.42 -17.31 12.82
N PRO A 132 -21.20 -18.33 13.16
CA PRO A 132 -22.33 -18.17 14.08
C PRO A 132 -21.88 -17.56 15.42
N GLY A 133 -22.61 -16.54 15.90
CA GLY A 133 -22.29 -15.87 17.16
C GLY A 133 -21.17 -14.82 17.10
N VAL A 134 -20.52 -14.63 15.95
CA VAL A 134 -19.52 -13.56 15.78
C VAL A 134 -20.21 -12.27 15.33
N SER A 135 -19.95 -11.18 16.05
CA SER A 135 -20.52 -9.87 15.75
C SER A 135 -20.01 -9.34 14.41
N GLU A 136 -20.92 -8.84 13.62
CA GLU A 136 -20.68 -8.14 12.34
C GLU A 136 -21.47 -6.84 12.34
N ILE A 137 -20.86 -5.76 11.86
CA ILE A 137 -21.52 -4.46 11.72
C ILE A 137 -21.35 -3.93 10.30
N ASN A 138 -22.39 -3.26 9.81
CA ASN A 138 -22.34 -2.52 8.56
C ASN A 138 -22.16 -1.04 8.86
N VAL A 139 -21.11 -0.42 8.30
CA VAL A 139 -20.86 1.02 8.37
C VAL A 139 -20.90 1.57 6.94
N GLY A 140 -22.02 2.18 6.58
CA GLY A 140 -22.32 2.54 5.20
C GLY A 140 -22.38 1.27 4.32
N PHE A 141 -21.54 1.22 3.30
CA PHE A 141 -21.44 0.08 2.39
C PHE A 141 -20.35 -0.93 2.78
N ARG A 142 -19.71 -0.75 3.92
CA ARG A 142 -18.62 -1.62 4.39
C ARG A 142 -19.13 -2.52 5.51
N LYS A 143 -18.70 -3.76 5.42
CA LYS A 143 -18.96 -4.78 6.42
C LYS A 143 -17.69 -4.98 7.25
N PHE A 144 -17.84 -5.01 8.56
CA PHE A 144 -16.75 -5.26 9.49
C PHE A 144 -17.09 -6.40 10.43
N ARG A 145 -16.13 -7.28 10.67
CA ARG A 145 -16.23 -8.42 11.56
C ARG A 145 -15.16 -8.36 12.64
N LEU A 146 -15.46 -8.94 13.77
CA LEU A 146 -14.45 -9.19 14.80
C LEU A 146 -13.26 -9.96 14.19
N GLY A 147 -12.05 -9.50 14.40
CA GLY A 147 -10.82 -10.06 13.81
C GLY A 147 -10.44 -9.55 12.44
N ASP A 148 -11.22 -8.67 11.81
CA ASP A 148 -10.79 -8.04 10.54
C ASP A 148 -9.54 -7.18 10.72
N LYS A 149 -8.60 -7.32 9.77
CA LYS A 149 -7.49 -6.39 9.60
C LYS A 149 -8.02 -5.10 8.99
N VAL A 150 -7.73 -3.98 9.60
CA VAL A 150 -8.21 -2.66 9.20
C VAL A 150 -7.09 -1.65 9.14
N MET A 151 -7.28 -0.58 8.38
CA MET A 151 -6.36 0.54 8.28
C MET A 151 -7.07 1.84 8.61
N GLN A 152 -6.44 2.67 9.43
CA GLN A 152 -6.90 4.02 9.68
C GLN A 152 -6.75 4.88 8.42
N ILE A 153 -7.81 5.56 8.00
CA ILE A 153 -7.82 6.35 6.76
C ILE A 153 -7.79 7.87 6.99
N GLN A 154 -7.77 8.29 8.25
CA GLN A 154 -7.67 9.71 8.65
C GLN A 154 -6.89 9.81 9.94
N ASN A 155 -6.11 10.88 10.11
CA ASN A 155 -5.45 11.13 11.38
C ASN A 155 -6.48 11.36 12.49
N LYS A 156 -6.26 10.71 13.62
CA LYS A 156 -6.93 10.94 14.89
C LYS A 156 -5.89 11.19 15.98
N GLU A 157 -6.34 11.62 17.17
CA GLU A 157 -5.46 12.09 18.25
C GLU A 157 -4.31 11.13 18.58
N TYR A 158 -4.55 9.81 18.52
CA TYR A 158 -3.55 8.78 18.88
C TYR A 158 -3.25 7.79 17.77
N ILE A 159 -3.86 7.94 16.58
CA ILE A 159 -3.72 6.99 15.47
C ILE A 159 -3.53 7.76 14.17
N SER A 160 -2.45 7.48 13.48
CA SER A 160 -2.12 8.12 12.21
C SER A 160 -2.82 7.46 11.03
N ASN A 161 -3.01 8.24 9.96
CA ASN A 161 -3.44 7.69 8.68
C ASN A 161 -2.42 6.65 8.18
N GLY A 162 -2.92 5.48 7.76
CA GLY A 162 -2.09 4.36 7.30
C GLY A 162 -1.75 3.34 8.39
N GLU A 163 -2.01 3.63 9.67
CA GLU A 163 -1.78 2.64 10.73
C GLU A 163 -2.75 1.46 10.59
N MET A 164 -2.20 0.27 10.79
CA MET A 164 -2.91 -1.00 10.67
C MET A 164 -3.29 -1.53 12.05
N GLY A 165 -4.41 -2.23 12.13
CA GLY A 165 -4.89 -2.86 13.36
C GLY A 165 -5.91 -3.96 13.08
N PHE A 166 -6.44 -4.52 14.16
CA PHE A 166 -7.49 -5.54 14.11
C PHE A 166 -8.71 -5.12 14.92
N ILE A 167 -9.89 -5.51 14.46
CA ILE A 167 -11.12 -5.30 15.20
C ILE A 167 -11.19 -6.29 16.37
N THR A 168 -11.03 -5.79 17.58
CA THR A 168 -11.06 -6.60 18.83
C THR A 168 -12.41 -6.57 19.53
N GLY A 169 -13.30 -5.67 19.14
CA GLY A 169 -14.65 -5.57 19.70
C GLY A 169 -15.59 -4.79 18.81
N ILE A 170 -16.85 -5.16 18.80
CA ILE A 170 -17.95 -4.46 18.14
C ILE A 170 -19.01 -4.20 19.18
N GLN A 171 -19.30 -2.92 19.45
CA GLN A 171 -20.39 -2.53 20.33
C GLN A 171 -21.63 -2.23 19.48
N PRO A 172 -22.79 -2.81 19.80
CA PRO A 172 -24.04 -2.41 19.17
C PRO A 172 -24.31 -0.93 19.48
N VAL A 173 -24.69 -0.19 18.47
CA VAL A 173 -25.15 1.20 18.62
C VAL A 173 -26.60 1.20 19.01
#